data_690d0878ef4a2de411b6f913a82da3c8
#
_entry.id   690d0878ef4a2de411b6f913a82da3c8
#
_cell.length_a   1.000
_cell.length_b   1.000
_cell.length_c   1.000
_cell.angle_alpha   90.00
_cell.angle_beta   90.00
_cell.angle_gamma   90.00
#
_symmetry.space_group_name_H-M   'P 1'
#
loop_
_entity.id
_entity.type
_entity.pdbx_description
1 polymer ?
#
loop_
_entity_poly.entity_id
_entity_poly.type
_entity_poly.pdbx_seq_one_letter_code
_entity_poly.pdbx_strand_id
1 'polypeptide(L)'
;MIMNALPDTAPGFDEPIAVLKHCHDRIRKQLATMQKLPEHLARHGADEQARDAARAVLKYFDQGAPLHHADEEENLVPMLREVAQGDDAATLTALVPGILQDHDDMDAMWQSLHEELAAIAGGSAATLSAPAVQRFCERYLAHMEREENHIAPMAKRLFSAAQMAQLGTAMQVRRGILPAPSAAAGDSVAALRKDYGQDTLNEADVAADPFDQFNAWFEQALAAEVNEPNAMNLATVDVQGKPSSRIVLIKQFDRRGFTWYTNYDSQKGRQLRANPHAALLFFWSELERQIRIEGIVERTSAEESDKYFHSRPLKSRLAAIASAQSAPVENRAALEQHYDTVAQQYGDAPPRPENWGGFRLVPQRIEFWQGRRSRFHDRIVYTLQADGSWTRQRLQP
;
A
#
# COMPACT_ATOMS: atom_id res chain seq x y z
N MET A 1 -46.68 -6.08 7.64
CA MET A 1 -45.61 -5.61 8.50
C MET A 1 -44.33 -6.24 7.98
N ILE A 2 -43.59 -5.54 7.13
CA ILE A 2 -42.31 -6.03 6.55
C ILE A 2 -41.28 -5.60 7.58
N MET A 3 -40.71 -6.57 8.31
CA MET A 3 -39.53 -6.32 9.16
C MET A 3 -38.35 -6.02 8.23
N ASN A 4 -37.91 -4.77 8.22
CA ASN A 4 -36.59 -4.40 7.66
C ASN A 4 -35.54 -5.07 8.54
N ALA A 5 -34.97 -6.19 8.07
CA ALA A 5 -33.74 -6.71 8.61
C ALA A 5 -32.62 -5.68 8.24
N LEU A 6 -32.01 -5.12 9.29
CA LEU A 6 -30.78 -4.33 9.12
C LEU A 6 -29.76 -5.19 8.37
N PRO A 7 -28.96 -4.63 7.46
CA PRO A 7 -27.90 -5.39 6.81
C PRO A 7 -26.96 -5.94 7.88
N ASP A 8 -26.69 -7.25 7.85
CA ASP A 8 -25.71 -7.91 8.69
C ASP A 8 -24.39 -7.15 8.55
N THR A 9 -23.96 -6.51 9.61
CA THR A 9 -22.62 -5.89 9.67
C THR A 9 -21.62 -7.02 9.63
N ALA A 10 -20.69 -6.96 8.68
CA ALA A 10 -19.59 -7.94 8.58
C ALA A 10 -18.88 -8.06 9.94
N PRO A 11 -18.56 -9.29 10.42
CA PRO A 11 -17.84 -9.48 11.67
C PRO A 11 -16.46 -8.81 11.62
N GLY A 12 -15.99 -8.32 12.76
CA GLY A 12 -14.65 -7.78 12.91
C GLY A 12 -13.58 -8.88 12.93
N PHE A 13 -12.33 -8.51 12.67
CA PHE A 13 -11.20 -9.45 12.71
C PHE A 13 -10.80 -9.87 14.15
N ASP A 14 -11.40 -9.30 15.16
CA ASP A 14 -11.40 -9.79 16.54
C ASP A 14 -12.17 -11.13 16.70
N GLU A 15 -13.04 -11.44 15.74
CA GLU A 15 -13.74 -12.72 15.63
C GLU A 15 -13.36 -13.47 14.32
N PRO A 16 -12.12 -13.92 14.15
CA PRO A 16 -11.60 -14.43 12.87
C PRO A 16 -12.38 -15.63 12.32
N ILE A 17 -12.87 -16.51 13.17
CA ILE A 17 -13.71 -17.63 12.73
C ILE A 17 -15.09 -17.17 12.23
N ALA A 18 -15.62 -16.08 12.76
CA ALA A 18 -16.84 -15.49 12.23
C ALA A 18 -16.60 -14.82 10.86
N VAL A 19 -15.40 -14.22 10.66
CA VAL A 19 -14.97 -13.68 9.36
C VAL A 19 -14.88 -14.79 8.31
N LEU A 20 -14.26 -15.94 8.62
CA LEU A 20 -14.21 -17.09 7.71
C LEU A 20 -15.61 -17.57 7.33
N LYS A 21 -16.49 -17.71 8.29
CA LYS A 21 -17.91 -18.07 8.02
C LYS A 21 -18.60 -17.02 7.15
N HIS A 22 -18.37 -15.74 7.38
CA HIS A 22 -18.91 -14.67 6.54
C HIS A 22 -18.37 -14.75 5.09
N CYS A 23 -17.12 -15.17 4.91
CA CYS A 23 -16.56 -15.45 3.58
C CYS A 23 -17.34 -16.59 2.91
N HIS A 24 -17.65 -17.69 3.61
CA HIS A 24 -18.48 -18.77 3.09
C HIS A 24 -19.87 -18.31 2.65
N ASP A 25 -20.51 -17.44 3.41
CA ASP A 25 -21.82 -16.88 3.04
C ASP A 25 -21.75 -16.03 1.76
N ARG A 26 -20.65 -15.30 1.59
CA ARG A 26 -20.37 -14.56 0.36
C ARG A 26 -20.10 -15.50 -0.83
N ILE A 27 -19.33 -16.59 -0.63
CA ILE A 27 -19.11 -17.63 -1.63
C ILE A 27 -20.45 -18.20 -2.05
N ARG A 28 -21.29 -18.64 -1.13
CA ARG A 28 -22.63 -19.18 -1.43
C ARG A 28 -23.47 -18.22 -2.28
N LYS A 29 -23.41 -16.93 -1.99
CA LYS A 29 -24.10 -15.90 -2.78
C LYS A 29 -23.60 -15.84 -4.22
N GLN A 30 -22.27 -15.91 -4.44
CA GLN A 30 -21.70 -15.88 -5.78
C GLN A 30 -21.99 -17.18 -6.54
N LEU A 31 -21.90 -18.33 -5.87
CA LEU A 31 -22.30 -19.62 -6.46
C LEU A 31 -23.76 -19.62 -6.92
N ALA A 32 -24.67 -19.12 -6.06
CA ALA A 32 -26.10 -19.01 -6.41
C ALA A 32 -26.35 -18.03 -7.59
N THR A 33 -25.53 -16.99 -7.71
CA THR A 33 -25.57 -16.07 -8.86
C THR A 33 -25.10 -16.79 -10.12
N MET A 34 -23.98 -17.50 -10.05
CA MET A 34 -23.41 -18.26 -11.17
C MET A 34 -24.34 -19.37 -11.65
N GLN A 35 -25.00 -20.08 -10.75
CA GLN A 35 -25.96 -21.17 -11.12
C GLN A 35 -27.16 -20.68 -11.95
N LYS A 36 -27.57 -19.41 -11.77
CA LYS A 36 -28.70 -18.81 -12.51
C LYS A 36 -28.28 -18.29 -13.89
N LEU A 37 -27.01 -18.02 -14.11
CA LEU A 37 -26.52 -17.40 -15.34
C LEU A 37 -26.79 -18.24 -16.60
N PRO A 38 -26.58 -19.58 -16.66
CA PRO A 38 -26.82 -20.36 -17.88
C PRO A 38 -28.26 -20.26 -18.39
N GLU A 39 -29.24 -20.33 -17.50
CA GLU A 39 -30.67 -20.21 -17.85
C GLU A 39 -31.03 -18.79 -18.29
N HIS A 40 -30.48 -17.78 -17.60
CA HIS A 40 -30.68 -16.38 -17.94
C HIS A 40 -30.11 -16.06 -19.34
N LEU A 41 -28.88 -16.50 -19.61
CA LEU A 41 -28.21 -16.34 -20.90
C LEU A 41 -28.96 -16.98 -22.03
N ALA A 42 -29.54 -18.17 -21.80
CA ALA A 42 -30.35 -18.89 -22.82
C ALA A 42 -31.62 -18.10 -23.18
N ARG A 43 -32.19 -17.32 -22.27
CA ARG A 43 -33.43 -16.57 -22.49
C ARG A 43 -33.21 -15.15 -22.98
N HIS A 44 -32.16 -14.48 -22.49
CA HIS A 44 -31.97 -13.04 -22.64
C HIS A 44 -30.63 -12.68 -23.31
N GLY A 45 -29.77 -13.66 -23.57
CA GLY A 45 -28.42 -13.41 -24.04
C GLY A 45 -27.55 -12.72 -22.98
N ALA A 46 -26.41 -12.16 -23.40
CA ALA A 46 -25.52 -11.39 -22.53
C ALA A 46 -26.02 -9.94 -22.36
N ASP A 47 -27.21 -9.77 -21.78
CA ASP A 47 -27.75 -8.46 -21.44
C ASP A 47 -26.94 -7.78 -20.29
N GLU A 48 -27.31 -6.58 -19.93
CA GLU A 48 -26.60 -5.82 -18.90
C GLU A 48 -26.61 -6.54 -17.53
N GLN A 49 -27.75 -7.18 -17.20
CA GLN A 49 -27.88 -7.94 -15.96
C GLN A 49 -26.94 -9.16 -15.92
N ALA A 50 -26.83 -9.90 -17.03
CA ALA A 50 -25.89 -11.02 -17.13
C ALA A 50 -24.43 -10.58 -17.03
N ARG A 51 -24.08 -9.43 -17.69
CA ARG A 51 -22.72 -8.88 -17.64
C ARG A 51 -22.35 -8.40 -16.22
N ASP A 52 -23.28 -7.74 -15.53
CA ASP A 52 -23.06 -7.31 -14.15
C ASP A 52 -22.91 -8.49 -13.20
N ALA A 53 -23.73 -9.52 -13.35
CA ALA A 53 -23.62 -10.74 -12.59
C ALA A 53 -22.26 -11.44 -12.83
N ALA A 54 -21.83 -11.55 -14.09
CA ALA A 54 -20.54 -12.12 -14.43
C ALA A 54 -19.38 -11.31 -13.84
N ARG A 55 -19.42 -9.96 -13.93
CA ARG A 55 -18.42 -9.08 -13.31
C ARG A 55 -18.34 -9.25 -11.79
N ALA A 56 -19.48 -9.39 -11.12
CA ALA A 56 -19.52 -9.58 -9.67
C ALA A 56 -18.92 -10.92 -9.24
N VAL A 57 -19.21 -11.99 -9.99
CA VAL A 57 -18.64 -13.32 -9.77
C VAL A 57 -17.13 -13.31 -9.99
N LEU A 58 -16.66 -12.79 -11.13
CA LEU A 58 -15.23 -12.66 -11.45
C LEU A 58 -14.50 -11.91 -10.34
N LYS A 59 -14.96 -10.72 -9.98
CA LYS A 59 -14.34 -9.92 -8.94
C LYS A 59 -14.17 -10.68 -7.62
N TYR A 60 -15.15 -11.47 -7.25
CA TYR A 60 -15.09 -12.20 -5.98
C TYR A 60 -14.11 -13.37 -6.03
N PHE A 61 -14.17 -14.21 -7.07
CA PHE A 61 -13.31 -15.38 -7.17
C PHE A 61 -11.87 -15.03 -7.54
N ASP A 62 -11.62 -13.90 -8.19
CA ASP A 62 -10.26 -13.40 -8.45
C ASP A 62 -9.60 -12.74 -7.24
N GLN A 63 -10.37 -12.14 -6.33
CA GLN A 63 -9.82 -11.32 -5.25
C GLN A 63 -10.17 -11.83 -3.84
N GLY A 64 -11.39 -12.30 -3.64
CA GLY A 64 -11.90 -12.67 -2.32
C GLY A 64 -11.63 -14.12 -1.93
N ALA A 65 -11.84 -15.06 -2.84
CA ALA A 65 -11.63 -16.47 -2.57
C ALA A 65 -10.15 -16.82 -2.33
N PRO A 66 -9.16 -16.31 -3.11
CA PRO A 66 -7.75 -16.58 -2.83
C PRO A 66 -7.28 -16.08 -1.45
N LEU A 67 -7.80 -14.93 -0.98
CA LEU A 67 -7.48 -14.44 0.35
C LEU A 67 -8.04 -15.33 1.46
N HIS A 68 -9.20 -15.94 1.21
CA HIS A 68 -9.84 -16.86 2.15
C HIS A 68 -9.07 -18.18 2.22
N HIS A 69 -8.73 -18.82 1.11
CA HIS A 69 -7.89 -20.01 1.08
C HIS A 69 -6.53 -19.78 1.74
N ALA A 70 -5.89 -18.63 1.47
CA ALA A 70 -4.63 -18.28 2.11
C ALA A 70 -4.77 -18.07 3.64
N ASP A 71 -5.91 -17.57 4.15
CA ASP A 71 -6.17 -17.49 5.59
C ASP A 71 -6.18 -18.88 6.24
N GLU A 72 -6.66 -19.89 5.52
CA GLU A 72 -6.75 -21.26 5.99
C GLU A 72 -5.40 -21.98 5.88
N GLU A 73 -4.79 -21.94 4.72
CA GLU A 73 -3.55 -22.67 4.41
C GLU A 73 -2.34 -22.14 5.16
N GLU A 74 -2.18 -20.82 5.21
CA GLU A 74 -0.99 -20.19 5.78
C GLU A 74 -1.13 -19.92 7.28
N ASN A 75 -2.35 -19.86 7.82
CA ASN A 75 -2.56 -19.50 9.23
C ASN A 75 -3.42 -20.51 9.99
N LEU A 76 -4.68 -20.72 9.62
CA LEU A 76 -5.62 -21.52 10.41
C LEU A 76 -5.15 -22.96 10.58
N VAL A 77 -4.82 -23.65 9.48
CA VAL A 77 -4.39 -25.04 9.48
C VAL A 77 -3.04 -25.23 10.19
N PRO A 78 -1.98 -24.43 9.93
CA PRO A 78 -0.73 -24.50 10.70
C PRO A 78 -0.93 -24.29 12.19
N MET A 79 -1.69 -23.29 12.61
CA MET A 79 -1.98 -23.01 14.01
C MET A 79 -2.76 -24.15 14.69
N LEU A 80 -3.71 -24.77 13.99
CA LEU A 80 -4.43 -25.94 14.50
C LEU A 80 -3.48 -27.14 14.70
N ARG A 81 -2.56 -27.39 13.77
CA ARG A 81 -1.56 -28.47 13.89
C ARG A 81 -0.64 -28.31 15.10
N GLU A 82 -0.37 -27.07 15.53
CA GLU A 82 0.45 -26.79 16.71
C GLU A 82 -0.26 -27.14 18.03
N VAL A 83 -1.60 -26.99 18.08
CA VAL A 83 -2.35 -27.12 19.34
C VAL A 83 -3.17 -28.41 19.44
N ALA A 84 -3.52 -29.02 18.31
CA ALA A 84 -4.35 -30.22 18.29
C ALA A 84 -3.60 -31.43 18.85
N GLN A 85 -4.28 -32.22 19.71
CA GLN A 85 -3.77 -33.45 20.33
C GLN A 85 -4.82 -34.56 20.24
N GLY A 86 -4.39 -35.82 20.38
CA GLY A 86 -5.29 -36.97 20.39
C GLY A 86 -6.21 -37.05 19.16
N ASP A 87 -7.50 -37.13 19.39
CA ASP A 87 -8.51 -37.28 18.32
C ASP A 87 -8.58 -36.05 17.39
N ASP A 88 -8.29 -34.85 17.90
CA ASP A 88 -8.24 -33.65 17.08
C ASP A 88 -7.07 -33.69 16.09
N ALA A 89 -5.90 -34.12 16.52
CA ALA A 89 -4.74 -34.29 15.63
C ALA A 89 -4.98 -35.39 14.59
N ALA A 90 -5.65 -36.48 14.98
CA ALA A 90 -6.05 -37.54 14.04
C ALA A 90 -7.06 -37.01 12.99
N THR A 91 -8.05 -36.22 13.42
CA THR A 91 -9.04 -35.59 12.53
C THR A 91 -8.37 -34.64 11.54
N LEU A 92 -7.44 -33.77 11.99
CA LEU A 92 -6.70 -32.89 11.10
C LEU A 92 -5.86 -33.64 10.08
N THR A 93 -5.18 -34.72 10.52
CA THR A 93 -4.39 -35.57 9.63
C THR A 93 -5.22 -36.21 8.53
N ALA A 94 -6.47 -36.59 8.86
CA ALA A 94 -7.39 -37.21 7.90
C ALA A 94 -8.03 -36.17 6.94
N LEU A 95 -8.38 -34.98 7.41
CA LEU A 95 -9.17 -34.02 6.63
C LEU A 95 -8.33 -33.04 5.84
N VAL A 96 -7.22 -32.52 6.40
CA VAL A 96 -6.45 -31.43 5.79
C VAL A 96 -5.93 -31.73 4.38
N PRO A 97 -5.38 -32.93 4.08
CA PRO A 97 -4.95 -33.25 2.72
C PRO A 97 -6.07 -33.11 1.69
N GLY A 98 -7.30 -33.53 2.05
CA GLY A 98 -8.48 -33.39 1.20
C GLY A 98 -8.95 -31.94 1.03
N ILE A 99 -8.84 -31.12 2.09
CA ILE A 99 -9.17 -29.69 2.04
C ILE A 99 -8.21 -28.96 1.11
N LEU A 100 -6.91 -29.19 1.23
CA LEU A 100 -5.91 -28.56 0.35
C LEU A 100 -6.06 -29.03 -1.11
N GLN A 101 -6.36 -30.30 -1.34
CA GLN A 101 -6.62 -30.81 -2.69
C GLN A 101 -7.88 -30.17 -3.29
N ASP A 102 -8.90 -29.85 -2.46
CA ASP A 102 -10.08 -29.15 -2.97
C ASP A 102 -9.73 -27.73 -3.44
N HIS A 103 -8.83 -27.02 -2.77
CA HIS A 103 -8.39 -25.70 -3.21
C HIS A 103 -7.74 -25.77 -4.59
N ASP A 104 -6.80 -26.71 -4.80
CA ASP A 104 -6.16 -26.94 -6.10
C ASP A 104 -7.19 -27.28 -7.18
N ASP A 105 -8.14 -28.16 -6.87
CA ASP A 105 -9.20 -28.56 -7.80
C ASP A 105 -10.14 -27.40 -8.15
N MET A 106 -10.50 -26.59 -7.16
CA MET A 106 -11.35 -25.40 -7.36
C MET A 106 -10.65 -24.33 -8.18
N ASP A 107 -9.36 -24.11 -7.98
CA ASP A 107 -8.55 -23.18 -8.77
C ASP A 107 -8.46 -23.64 -10.23
N ALA A 108 -8.24 -24.94 -10.46
CA ALA A 108 -8.22 -25.50 -11.81
C ALA A 108 -9.58 -25.38 -12.53
N MET A 109 -10.69 -25.62 -11.81
CA MET A 109 -12.04 -25.42 -12.34
C MET A 109 -12.35 -23.96 -12.62
N TRP A 110 -11.86 -23.06 -11.75
CA TRP A 110 -12.04 -21.61 -11.89
C TRP A 110 -11.41 -21.08 -13.17
N GLN A 111 -10.22 -21.54 -13.55
CA GLN A 111 -9.53 -21.10 -14.77
C GLN A 111 -10.43 -21.26 -16.02
N SER A 112 -11.13 -22.40 -16.14
CA SER A 112 -12.04 -22.63 -17.27
C SER A 112 -13.29 -21.74 -17.21
N LEU A 113 -13.92 -21.59 -16.04
CA LEU A 113 -15.11 -20.76 -15.86
C LEU A 113 -14.80 -19.26 -15.97
N HIS A 114 -13.60 -18.84 -15.57
CA HIS A 114 -13.14 -17.46 -15.68
C HIS A 114 -13.16 -16.96 -17.13
N GLU A 115 -12.65 -17.75 -18.08
CA GLU A 115 -12.63 -17.36 -19.50
C GLU A 115 -14.05 -17.16 -20.04
N GLU A 116 -14.98 -18.09 -19.74
CA GLU A 116 -16.38 -17.99 -20.17
C GLU A 116 -17.07 -16.77 -19.55
N LEU A 117 -16.89 -16.55 -18.24
CA LEU A 117 -17.46 -15.41 -17.52
C LEU A 117 -16.87 -14.07 -17.98
N ALA A 118 -15.57 -14.00 -18.27
CA ALA A 118 -14.92 -12.81 -18.81
C ALA A 118 -15.49 -12.44 -20.19
N ALA A 119 -15.73 -13.44 -21.05
CA ALA A 119 -16.36 -13.21 -22.35
C ALA A 119 -17.81 -12.71 -22.21
N ILE A 120 -18.56 -13.20 -21.23
CA ILE A 120 -19.92 -12.72 -20.93
C ILE A 120 -19.86 -11.28 -20.40
N ALA A 121 -18.98 -11.00 -19.45
CA ALA A 121 -18.80 -9.67 -18.86
C ALA A 121 -18.41 -8.61 -19.92
N GLY A 122 -17.63 -9.02 -20.93
CA GLY A 122 -17.25 -8.22 -22.09
C GLY A 122 -18.32 -8.14 -23.19
N GLY A 123 -19.38 -8.97 -23.13
CA GLY A 123 -20.45 -9.01 -24.12
C GLY A 123 -20.07 -9.74 -25.42
N SER A 124 -18.97 -10.49 -25.44
CA SER A 124 -18.50 -11.26 -26.60
C SER A 124 -19.03 -12.68 -26.65
N ALA A 125 -19.61 -13.20 -25.57
CA ALA A 125 -20.27 -14.53 -25.50
C ALA A 125 -21.58 -14.43 -24.73
N ALA A 126 -22.49 -15.37 -25.02
CA ALA A 126 -23.81 -15.50 -24.39
C ALA A 126 -24.07 -16.92 -23.88
N THR A 127 -23.02 -17.71 -23.64
CA THR A 127 -23.12 -19.08 -23.14
C THR A 127 -22.17 -19.28 -21.96
N LEU A 128 -22.64 -20.06 -20.99
CA LEU A 128 -21.86 -20.53 -19.84
C LEU A 128 -22.16 -22.01 -19.63
N SER A 129 -21.14 -22.82 -19.45
CA SER A 129 -21.25 -24.28 -19.30
C SER A 129 -21.97 -24.63 -17.98
N ALA A 130 -23.28 -24.95 -18.08
CA ALA A 130 -24.05 -25.36 -16.90
C ALA A 130 -23.45 -26.57 -16.16
N PRO A 131 -22.93 -27.64 -16.86
CA PRO A 131 -22.26 -28.73 -16.16
C PRO A 131 -20.98 -28.34 -15.45
N ALA A 132 -20.19 -27.36 -15.97
CA ALA A 132 -18.99 -26.88 -15.33
C ALA A 132 -19.36 -26.06 -14.07
N VAL A 133 -20.33 -25.15 -14.17
CA VAL A 133 -20.89 -24.40 -13.05
C VAL A 133 -21.37 -25.34 -11.96
N GLN A 134 -22.13 -26.36 -12.29
CA GLN A 134 -22.66 -27.32 -11.32
C GLN A 134 -21.53 -28.02 -10.56
N ARG A 135 -20.53 -28.56 -11.24
CA ARG A 135 -19.39 -29.24 -10.59
C ARG A 135 -18.62 -28.32 -9.68
N PHE A 136 -18.37 -27.06 -10.12
CA PHE A 136 -17.69 -26.06 -9.32
C PHE A 136 -18.48 -25.72 -8.04
N CYS A 137 -19.79 -25.53 -8.17
CA CYS A 137 -20.65 -25.26 -7.02
C CYS A 137 -20.70 -26.41 -6.03
N GLU A 138 -20.85 -27.66 -6.53
CA GLU A 138 -20.86 -28.85 -5.69
C GLU A 138 -19.54 -29.03 -4.93
N ARG A 139 -18.39 -28.78 -5.56
CA ARG A 139 -17.08 -28.87 -4.92
C ARG A 139 -16.96 -27.86 -3.79
N TYR A 140 -17.26 -26.58 -4.03
CA TYR A 140 -17.23 -25.53 -3.01
C TYR A 140 -18.18 -25.82 -1.84
N LEU A 141 -19.40 -26.25 -2.11
CA LEU A 141 -20.36 -26.53 -1.04
C LEU A 141 -19.90 -27.69 -0.15
N ALA A 142 -19.40 -28.78 -0.73
CA ALA A 142 -18.87 -29.91 0.02
C ALA A 142 -17.60 -29.58 0.81
N HIS A 143 -16.77 -28.71 0.26
CA HIS A 143 -15.58 -28.19 0.92
C HIS A 143 -15.94 -27.37 2.15
N MET A 144 -16.76 -26.31 2.01
CA MET A 144 -17.21 -25.47 3.12
C MET A 144 -17.93 -26.25 4.21
N GLU A 145 -18.69 -27.28 3.84
CA GLU A 145 -19.37 -28.16 4.82
C GLU A 145 -18.37 -28.88 5.73
N ARG A 146 -17.26 -29.38 5.17
CA ARG A 146 -16.20 -30.02 5.95
C ARG A 146 -15.54 -29.06 6.93
N GLU A 147 -15.26 -27.84 6.49
CA GLU A 147 -14.64 -26.82 7.33
C GLU A 147 -15.58 -26.32 8.45
N GLU A 148 -16.83 -26.04 8.11
CA GLU A 148 -17.82 -25.60 9.07
C GLU A 148 -18.17 -26.67 10.12
N ASN A 149 -18.12 -27.96 9.75
CA ASN A 149 -18.43 -29.06 10.67
C ASN A 149 -17.24 -29.52 11.49
N HIS A 150 -15.99 -29.32 11.02
CA HIS A 150 -14.83 -29.90 11.69
C HIS A 150 -13.77 -28.85 12.05
N ILE A 151 -13.32 -28.04 11.10
CA ILE A 151 -12.19 -27.14 11.28
C ILE A 151 -12.56 -25.91 12.13
N ALA A 152 -13.63 -25.23 11.78
CA ALA A 152 -14.09 -24.03 12.51
C ALA A 152 -14.48 -24.31 13.97
N PRO A 153 -15.24 -25.39 14.30
CA PRO A 153 -15.52 -25.75 15.69
C PRO A 153 -14.27 -26.14 16.48
N MET A 154 -13.29 -26.83 15.83
CA MET A 154 -12.04 -27.19 16.43
C MET A 154 -11.21 -25.95 16.80
N ALA A 155 -11.09 -24.98 15.88
CA ALA A 155 -10.39 -23.73 16.12
C ALA A 155 -11.03 -22.95 17.28
N LYS A 156 -12.37 -22.82 17.29
CA LYS A 156 -13.08 -22.16 18.37
C LYS A 156 -12.83 -22.77 19.76
N ARG A 157 -12.60 -24.08 19.81
CA ARG A 157 -12.40 -24.81 21.07
C ARG A 157 -10.94 -24.80 21.52
N LEU A 158 -9.99 -24.88 20.58
CA LEU A 158 -8.58 -25.07 20.88
C LEU A 158 -7.80 -23.77 20.99
N PHE A 159 -8.18 -22.73 20.25
CA PHE A 159 -7.42 -21.49 20.23
C PHE A 159 -7.65 -20.66 21.49
N SER A 160 -6.57 -20.21 22.07
CA SER A 160 -6.56 -19.17 23.10
C SER A 160 -6.95 -17.81 22.50
N ALA A 161 -7.31 -16.85 23.35
CA ALA A 161 -7.58 -15.47 22.93
C ALA A 161 -6.40 -14.84 22.15
N ALA A 162 -5.15 -15.16 22.52
CA ALA A 162 -3.95 -14.70 21.82
C ALA A 162 -3.84 -15.30 20.42
N GLN A 163 -4.16 -16.58 20.25
CA GLN A 163 -4.13 -17.24 18.94
C GLN A 163 -5.28 -16.72 18.03
N MET A 164 -6.46 -16.46 18.59
CA MET A 164 -7.54 -15.80 17.83
C MET A 164 -7.13 -14.43 17.36
N ALA A 165 -6.49 -13.62 18.21
CA ALA A 165 -5.98 -12.31 17.82
C ALA A 165 -4.86 -12.41 16.78
N GLN A 166 -3.99 -13.41 16.86
CA GLN A 166 -2.95 -13.68 15.87
C GLN A 166 -3.54 -14.01 14.50
N LEU A 167 -4.53 -14.91 14.43
CA LEU A 167 -5.24 -15.27 13.21
C LEU A 167 -5.94 -14.04 12.61
N GLY A 168 -6.69 -13.29 13.40
CA GLY A 168 -7.37 -12.07 12.97
C GLY A 168 -6.41 -11.01 12.42
N THR A 169 -5.25 -10.83 13.06
CA THR A 169 -4.20 -9.92 12.60
C THR A 169 -3.63 -10.36 11.25
N ALA A 170 -3.34 -11.66 11.07
CA ALA A 170 -2.85 -12.19 9.79
C ALA A 170 -3.86 -11.95 8.66
N MET A 171 -5.16 -12.18 8.93
CA MET A 171 -6.25 -11.92 7.98
C MET A 171 -6.37 -10.44 7.59
N GLN A 172 -6.19 -9.51 8.55
CA GLN A 172 -6.15 -8.06 8.29
C GLN A 172 -4.99 -7.67 7.39
N VAL A 173 -3.78 -8.11 7.74
CA VAL A 173 -2.54 -7.80 6.99
C VAL A 173 -2.67 -8.29 5.54
N ARG A 174 -3.17 -9.51 5.31
CA ARG A 174 -3.38 -10.07 3.96
C ARG A 174 -4.34 -9.22 3.12
N ARG A 175 -5.28 -8.51 3.76
CA ARG A 175 -6.23 -7.60 3.09
C ARG A 175 -5.75 -6.15 3.01
N GLY A 176 -4.48 -5.87 3.40
CA GLY A 176 -3.92 -4.52 3.45
C GLY A 176 -4.55 -3.63 4.53
N ILE A 177 -5.26 -4.22 5.50
CA ILE A 177 -5.85 -3.50 6.63
C ILE A 177 -4.81 -3.47 7.73
N LEU A 178 -4.33 -2.28 8.10
CA LEU A 178 -3.47 -2.13 9.26
C LEU A 178 -4.27 -2.46 10.52
N PRO A 179 -3.86 -3.42 11.34
CA PRO A 179 -4.53 -3.72 12.60
C PRO A 179 -4.52 -2.47 13.50
N ALA A 180 -5.66 -2.18 14.13
CA ALA A 180 -5.73 -1.12 15.11
C ALA A 180 -4.70 -1.40 16.23
N PRO A 181 -3.96 -0.41 16.74
CA PRO A 181 -3.03 -0.62 17.83
C PRO A 181 -3.80 -1.10 19.06
N SER A 182 -3.67 -2.39 19.38
CA SER A 182 -4.19 -2.93 20.64
C SER A 182 -3.33 -2.43 21.82
N ALA A 183 -3.87 -2.42 23.02
CA ALA A 183 -3.10 -2.10 24.24
C ALA A 183 -1.88 -3.03 24.40
N ALA A 184 -1.89 -4.24 23.79
CA ALA A 184 -0.75 -5.14 23.66
C ALA A 184 0.22 -4.76 22.52
N ALA A 185 -0.10 -3.74 21.68
CA ALA A 185 0.77 -3.32 20.59
C ALA A 185 2.09 -2.71 21.07
N GLY A 186 2.17 -2.21 22.30
CA GLY A 186 3.40 -1.70 22.87
C GLY A 186 4.50 -2.77 22.90
N ASP A 187 4.18 -3.97 23.35
CA ASP A 187 5.13 -5.08 23.41
C ASP A 187 5.40 -5.67 22.02
N SER A 188 4.42 -5.70 21.12
CA SER A 188 4.60 -6.20 19.75
C SER A 188 5.43 -5.24 18.88
N VAL A 189 5.27 -3.93 19.03
CA VAL A 189 6.12 -2.94 18.34
C VAL A 189 7.57 -3.03 18.82
N ALA A 190 7.80 -3.27 20.11
CA ALA A 190 9.13 -3.48 20.67
C ALA A 190 9.80 -4.75 20.11
N ALA A 191 9.02 -5.74 19.70
CA ALA A 191 9.50 -6.99 19.09
C ALA A 191 9.77 -6.86 17.58
N LEU A 192 9.28 -5.82 16.91
CA LEU A 192 9.56 -5.56 15.50
C LEU A 192 11.03 -5.20 15.31
N ARG A 193 11.83 -6.20 14.99
CA ARG A 193 13.27 -6.06 14.75
C ARG A 193 13.62 -6.70 13.42
N LYS A 194 14.16 -5.89 12.50
CA LYS A 194 14.79 -6.39 11.28
C LYS A 194 16.31 -6.34 11.48
N ASP A 195 16.99 -7.44 11.24
CA ASP A 195 18.45 -7.46 11.19
C ASP A 195 18.90 -6.96 9.81
N TYR A 196 19.64 -5.86 9.80
CA TYR A 196 20.23 -5.30 8.61
C TYR A 196 21.58 -5.96 8.30
N GLY A 197 21.88 -6.17 7.03
CA GLY A 197 23.13 -6.85 6.67
C GLY A 197 23.42 -6.94 5.18
N GLN A 198 22.75 -6.13 4.38
CA GLN A 198 22.90 -6.21 2.92
C GLN A 198 24.24 -5.65 2.42
N ASP A 199 24.75 -4.56 3.03
CA ASP A 199 25.92 -3.86 2.51
C ASP A 199 26.74 -3.21 3.62
N THR A 200 27.90 -2.62 3.26
CA THR A 200 28.83 -1.89 4.12
C THR A 200 29.08 -0.50 3.57
N LEU A 201 29.46 0.44 4.44
CA LEU A 201 29.87 1.78 4.03
C LEU A 201 31.17 2.16 4.71
N ASN A 202 32.30 2.12 3.97
CA ASN A 202 33.59 2.48 4.48
C ASN A 202 34.09 3.80 3.87
N GLU A 203 34.98 4.48 4.57
CA GLU A 203 35.56 5.78 4.16
C GLU A 203 36.29 5.70 2.82
N ALA A 204 36.85 4.51 2.49
CA ALA A 204 37.55 4.30 1.23
C ALA A 204 36.60 4.14 0.03
N ASP A 205 35.36 3.72 0.29
CA ASP A 205 34.39 3.34 -0.74
C ASP A 205 33.46 4.49 -1.12
N VAL A 206 33.44 5.58 -0.32
CA VAL A 206 32.56 6.73 -0.58
C VAL A 206 33.24 7.80 -1.45
N ALA A 207 32.47 8.44 -2.30
CA ALA A 207 32.96 9.53 -3.16
C ALA A 207 33.51 10.70 -2.33
N ALA A 208 34.44 11.47 -2.90
CA ALA A 208 34.98 12.66 -2.26
C ALA A 208 33.92 13.77 -2.11
N ASP A 209 33.03 13.88 -3.09
CA ASP A 209 31.94 14.84 -3.15
C ASP A 209 30.61 14.15 -2.75
N PRO A 210 29.81 14.73 -1.83
CA PRO A 210 28.56 14.13 -1.39
C PRO A 210 27.47 14.06 -2.46
N PHE A 211 27.52 14.91 -3.48
CA PHE A 211 26.56 14.85 -4.58
C PHE A 211 26.86 13.66 -5.50
N ASP A 212 28.13 13.35 -5.71
CA ASP A 212 28.53 12.16 -6.46
C ASP A 212 28.17 10.89 -5.68
N GLN A 213 28.33 10.90 -4.35
CA GLN A 213 27.87 9.81 -3.48
C GLN A 213 26.35 9.65 -3.51
N PHE A 214 25.60 10.75 -3.47
CA PHE A 214 24.15 10.73 -3.57
C PHE A 214 23.71 10.15 -4.93
N ASN A 215 24.33 10.62 -6.02
CA ASN A 215 24.04 10.14 -7.38
C ASN A 215 24.25 8.63 -7.49
N ALA A 216 25.40 8.12 -7.03
CA ALA A 216 25.70 6.71 -7.06
C ALA A 216 24.67 5.86 -6.28
N TRP A 217 24.26 6.32 -5.10
CA TRP A 217 23.25 5.64 -4.32
C TRP A 217 21.85 5.74 -4.92
N PHE A 218 21.52 6.87 -5.55
CA PHE A 218 20.24 7.07 -6.23
C PHE A 218 20.10 6.17 -7.46
N GLU A 219 21.19 6.01 -8.25
CA GLU A 219 21.23 5.07 -9.37
C GLU A 219 21.06 3.62 -8.91
N GLN A 220 21.69 3.25 -7.78
CA GLN A 220 21.50 1.93 -7.17
C GLN A 220 20.04 1.72 -6.68
N ALA A 221 19.41 2.76 -6.15
CA ALA A 221 18.01 2.69 -5.75
C ALA A 221 17.07 2.51 -6.94
N LEU A 222 17.36 3.16 -8.07
CA LEU A 222 16.63 2.95 -9.33
C LEU A 222 16.84 1.54 -9.87
N ALA A 223 18.08 1.03 -9.87
CA ALA A 223 18.41 -0.31 -10.34
C ALA A 223 17.80 -1.43 -9.45
N ALA A 224 17.64 -1.17 -8.15
CA ALA A 224 16.99 -2.06 -7.20
C ALA A 224 15.46 -1.91 -7.16
N GLU A 225 14.88 -1.13 -8.06
CA GLU A 225 13.43 -0.87 -8.16
C GLU A 225 12.81 -0.44 -6.82
N VAL A 226 13.54 0.37 -6.03
CA VAL A 226 13.02 0.93 -4.78
C VAL A 226 11.73 1.69 -5.08
N ASN A 227 10.70 1.47 -4.27
CA ASN A 227 9.42 2.14 -4.45
C ASN A 227 9.56 3.66 -4.20
N GLU A 228 9.25 4.49 -5.22
CA GLU A 228 9.37 5.95 -5.20
C GLU A 228 10.71 6.46 -4.63
N PRO A 229 11.88 6.11 -5.22
CA PRO A 229 13.19 6.46 -4.66
C PRO A 229 13.41 7.98 -4.55
N ASN A 230 12.62 8.76 -5.27
CA ASN A 230 12.60 10.23 -5.24
C ASN A 230 11.67 10.82 -4.16
N ALA A 231 10.95 9.99 -3.39
CA ALA A 231 10.19 10.45 -2.24
C ALA A 231 11.12 10.75 -1.05
N MET A 232 10.91 11.89 -0.42
CA MET A 232 11.69 12.31 0.74
C MET A 232 10.80 12.97 1.80
N ASN A 233 11.14 12.77 3.06
CA ASN A 233 10.56 13.54 4.14
C ASN A 233 11.22 14.92 4.18
N LEU A 234 10.41 15.97 4.15
CA LEU A 234 10.86 17.36 4.35
C LEU A 234 10.41 17.83 5.73
N ALA A 235 11.35 18.09 6.62
CA ALA A 235 11.12 18.72 7.91
C ALA A 235 11.35 20.24 7.82
N THR A 236 10.42 21.01 8.40
CA THR A 236 10.45 22.48 8.46
C THR A 236 10.03 22.92 9.85
N VAL A 237 10.38 24.14 10.24
CA VAL A 237 10.14 24.68 11.58
C VAL A 237 9.39 26.00 11.46
N ASP A 238 8.38 26.23 12.30
CA ASP A 238 7.69 27.51 12.35
C ASP A 238 8.43 28.57 13.20
N VAL A 239 7.86 29.77 13.28
CA VAL A 239 8.44 30.87 14.02
C VAL A 239 8.53 30.64 15.55
N GLN A 240 7.77 29.69 16.08
CA GLN A 240 7.82 29.28 17.47
C GLN A 240 8.80 28.13 17.73
N GLY A 241 9.52 27.65 16.71
CA GLY A 241 10.42 26.50 16.81
C GLY A 241 9.70 25.15 16.75
N LYS A 242 8.40 25.11 16.42
CA LYS A 242 7.64 23.87 16.33
C LYS A 242 7.90 23.16 14.99
N PRO A 243 8.44 21.95 14.99
CA PRO A 243 8.72 21.20 13.77
C PRO A 243 7.45 20.60 13.16
N SER A 244 7.46 20.46 11.85
CA SER A 244 6.48 19.67 11.10
C SER A 244 7.14 19.00 9.92
N SER A 245 6.61 17.83 9.49
CA SER A 245 7.18 17.08 8.38
C SER A 245 6.10 16.53 7.44
N ARG A 246 6.48 16.21 6.22
CA ARG A 246 5.65 15.63 5.16
C ARG A 246 6.52 15.00 4.09
N ILE A 247 5.93 14.09 3.32
CA ILE A 247 6.59 13.57 2.12
C ILE A 247 6.42 14.56 0.97
N VAL A 248 7.51 14.81 0.25
CA VAL A 248 7.56 15.54 -1.02
C VAL A 248 8.47 14.78 -1.99
N LEU A 249 8.36 15.09 -3.29
CA LEU A 249 9.18 14.42 -4.31
C LEU A 249 10.32 15.34 -4.75
N ILE A 250 11.56 14.87 -4.64
CA ILE A 250 12.67 15.54 -5.30
C ILE A 250 12.45 15.50 -6.82
N LYS A 251 12.77 16.59 -7.49
CA LYS A 251 12.60 16.72 -8.96
C LYS A 251 13.90 16.99 -9.68
N GLN A 252 14.88 17.51 -8.95
CA GLN A 252 16.22 17.76 -9.46
C GLN A 252 17.21 17.80 -8.31
N PHE A 253 18.40 17.31 -8.52
CA PHE A 253 19.55 17.56 -7.66
C PHE A 253 20.78 17.82 -8.53
N ASP A 254 21.60 18.74 -8.10
CA ASP A 254 22.88 19.08 -8.69
C ASP A 254 23.77 19.71 -7.59
N ARG A 255 24.98 20.17 -7.94
CA ARG A 255 25.91 20.76 -6.97
C ARG A 255 25.40 22.02 -6.29
N ARG A 256 24.29 22.62 -6.75
CA ARG A 256 23.63 23.74 -6.08
C ARG A 256 22.69 23.26 -4.98
N GLY A 257 22.23 22.01 -5.01
CA GLY A 257 21.36 21.42 -3.97
C GLY A 257 20.22 20.56 -4.51
N PHE A 258 19.22 20.36 -3.66
CA PHE A 258 18.11 19.43 -3.85
C PHE A 258 16.80 20.21 -4.04
N THR A 259 16.14 20.04 -5.18
CA THR A 259 15.02 20.88 -5.62
C THR A 259 13.71 20.10 -5.60
N TRP A 260 12.66 20.72 -5.05
CA TRP A 260 11.27 20.27 -5.15
C TRP A 260 10.35 21.44 -5.48
N TYR A 261 9.12 21.17 -5.91
CA TYR A 261 8.16 22.22 -6.30
C TYR A 261 6.87 22.11 -5.49
N THR A 262 6.33 23.25 -5.08
CA THR A 262 5.15 23.32 -4.23
C THR A 262 4.48 24.69 -4.28
N ASN A 263 3.31 24.81 -3.62
CA ASN A 263 2.69 26.12 -3.36
C ASN A 263 3.44 26.83 -2.22
N TYR A 264 3.88 28.07 -2.45
CA TYR A 264 4.62 28.90 -1.48
C TYR A 264 3.77 29.33 -0.29
N ASP A 265 2.44 29.36 -0.42
CA ASP A 265 1.52 29.71 0.66
C ASP A 265 1.03 28.47 1.44
N SER A 266 1.51 27.28 1.09
CA SER A 266 1.30 26.09 1.91
C SER A 266 1.96 26.22 3.30
N GLN A 267 1.58 25.35 4.25
CA GLN A 267 2.19 25.34 5.58
C GLN A 267 3.72 25.35 5.51
N LYS A 268 4.32 24.43 4.71
CA LYS A 268 5.78 24.37 4.53
C LYS A 268 6.34 25.64 3.89
N GLY A 269 5.63 26.22 2.91
CA GLY A 269 6.08 27.45 2.25
C GLY A 269 6.10 28.65 3.20
N ARG A 270 5.08 28.78 4.05
CA ARG A 270 5.07 29.83 5.10
C ARG A 270 6.17 29.61 6.15
N GLN A 271 6.40 28.37 6.56
CA GLN A 271 7.47 28.04 7.51
C GLN A 271 8.86 28.35 6.93
N LEU A 272 9.13 27.96 5.68
CA LEU A 272 10.41 28.21 5.01
C LEU A 272 10.65 29.70 4.73
N ARG A 273 9.61 30.50 4.56
CA ARG A 273 9.72 31.96 4.45
C ARG A 273 10.17 32.59 5.77
N ALA A 274 9.69 32.05 6.89
CA ALA A 274 10.00 32.55 8.22
C ALA A 274 11.30 31.98 8.79
N ASN A 275 11.61 30.73 8.50
CA ASN A 275 12.82 30.02 8.91
C ASN A 275 13.29 29.13 7.75
N PRO A 276 14.36 29.49 7.03
CA PRO A 276 14.81 28.77 5.85
C PRO A 276 15.56 27.46 6.16
N HIS A 277 15.80 27.13 7.43
CA HIS A 277 16.44 25.87 7.80
C HIS A 277 15.49 24.69 7.60
N ALA A 278 15.98 23.66 6.96
CA ALA A 278 15.22 22.43 6.71
C ALA A 278 16.12 21.21 6.72
N ALA A 279 15.47 20.06 6.87
CA ALA A 279 16.09 18.76 6.69
C ALA A 279 15.30 17.90 5.73
N LEU A 280 16.00 17.19 4.86
CA LEU A 280 15.47 16.16 3.98
C LEU A 280 15.93 14.79 4.49
N LEU A 281 15.04 13.79 4.36
CA LEU A 281 15.35 12.41 4.70
C LEU A 281 14.84 11.49 3.60
N PHE A 282 15.74 10.74 2.98
CA PHE A 282 15.42 9.59 2.15
C PHE A 282 15.57 8.33 2.99
N PHE A 283 14.66 7.39 2.84
CA PHE A 283 14.74 6.06 3.45
C PHE A 283 14.37 5.00 2.43
N TRP A 284 15.37 4.22 2.01
CA TRP A 284 15.24 3.12 1.07
C TRP A 284 15.34 1.81 1.85
N SER A 285 14.19 1.34 2.29
CA SER A 285 14.08 0.16 3.14
C SER A 285 14.60 -1.12 2.47
N GLU A 286 14.47 -1.20 1.15
CA GLU A 286 14.92 -2.31 0.30
C GLU A 286 16.44 -2.44 0.28
N LEU A 287 17.15 -1.32 0.40
CA LEU A 287 18.62 -1.24 0.44
C LEU A 287 19.17 -1.04 1.86
N GLU A 288 18.30 -0.95 2.85
CA GLU A 288 18.68 -0.67 4.25
C GLU A 288 19.50 0.64 4.37
N ARG A 289 19.11 1.67 3.57
CA ARG A 289 19.81 2.95 3.47
C ARG A 289 18.97 4.13 3.90
N GLN A 290 19.64 5.12 4.50
CA GLN A 290 19.07 6.41 4.82
C GLN A 290 20.04 7.52 4.40
N ILE A 291 19.52 8.64 3.87
CA ILE A 291 20.30 9.83 3.57
C ILE A 291 19.62 11.01 4.25
N ARG A 292 20.36 11.74 5.10
CA ARG A 292 19.90 12.95 5.76
C ARG A 292 20.65 14.15 5.17
N ILE A 293 19.91 15.18 4.84
CA ILE A 293 20.46 16.41 4.22
C ILE A 293 19.93 17.60 5.00
N GLU A 294 20.81 18.36 5.58
CA GLU A 294 20.50 19.54 6.41
C GLU A 294 21.10 20.79 5.75
N GLY A 295 20.34 21.87 5.69
CA GLY A 295 20.82 23.09 5.04
C GLY A 295 19.81 24.23 5.04
N ILE A 296 20.07 25.19 4.16
CA ILE A 296 19.26 26.40 3.99
C ILE A 296 18.48 26.31 2.69
N VAL A 297 17.20 26.64 2.75
CA VAL A 297 16.30 26.61 1.59
C VAL A 297 16.21 27.99 0.97
N GLU A 298 16.38 28.03 -0.34
CA GLU A 298 16.14 29.19 -1.19
C GLU A 298 15.02 28.91 -2.21
N ARG A 299 14.43 29.94 -2.81
CA ARG A 299 13.55 29.77 -3.96
C ARG A 299 14.39 29.59 -5.22
N THR A 300 13.94 28.72 -6.12
CA THR A 300 14.47 28.65 -7.47
C THR A 300 14.06 29.90 -8.26
N SER A 301 14.73 30.16 -9.37
CA SER A 301 14.34 31.26 -10.28
C SER A 301 12.92 31.07 -10.83
N ALA A 302 12.31 32.17 -11.26
CA ALA A 302 11.01 32.14 -11.95
C ALA A 302 11.08 31.27 -13.20
N GLU A 303 12.18 31.39 -13.95
CA GLU A 303 12.43 30.61 -15.17
C GLU A 303 12.50 29.09 -14.91
N GLU A 304 13.25 28.66 -13.89
CA GLU A 304 13.30 27.25 -13.47
C GLU A 304 11.91 26.75 -13.06
N SER A 305 11.16 27.58 -12.33
CA SER A 305 9.80 27.25 -11.88
C SER A 305 8.83 27.16 -13.07
N ASP A 306 8.90 28.07 -14.04
CA ASP A 306 8.07 28.07 -15.23
C ASP A 306 8.35 26.85 -16.10
N LYS A 307 9.63 26.54 -16.34
CA LYS A 307 10.05 25.37 -17.11
C LYS A 307 9.48 24.09 -16.51
N TYR A 308 9.62 23.92 -15.21
CA TYR A 308 9.10 22.71 -14.56
C TYR A 308 7.55 22.70 -14.52
N PHE A 309 6.89 23.85 -14.25
CA PHE A 309 5.42 23.92 -14.26
C PHE A 309 4.84 23.45 -15.59
N HIS A 310 5.38 23.92 -16.71
CA HIS A 310 4.88 23.58 -18.05
C HIS A 310 5.23 22.15 -18.49
N SER A 311 6.25 21.52 -17.91
CA SER A 311 6.54 20.11 -18.15
C SER A 311 5.58 19.13 -17.45
N ARG A 312 4.76 19.63 -16.52
CA ARG A 312 3.80 18.80 -15.77
C ARG A 312 2.55 18.48 -16.63
N PRO A 313 1.93 17.31 -16.41
CA PRO A 313 0.64 16.99 -17.03
C PRO A 313 -0.40 18.10 -16.79
N LEU A 314 -1.27 18.37 -17.77
CA LEU A 314 -2.27 19.43 -17.71
C LEU A 314 -3.11 19.38 -16.42
N LYS A 315 -3.62 18.21 -16.06
CA LYS A 315 -4.41 18.00 -14.83
C LYS A 315 -3.66 18.46 -13.58
N SER A 316 -2.35 18.19 -13.51
CA SER A 316 -1.51 18.60 -12.39
C SER A 316 -1.24 20.11 -12.35
N ARG A 317 -1.20 20.76 -13.51
CA ARG A 317 -1.08 22.23 -13.61
C ARG A 317 -2.35 22.91 -13.14
N LEU A 318 -3.51 22.46 -13.60
CA LEU A 318 -4.82 22.97 -13.18
C LEU A 318 -5.05 22.76 -11.68
N ALA A 319 -4.70 21.58 -11.15
CA ALA A 319 -4.81 21.29 -9.71
C ALA A 319 -3.92 22.21 -8.86
N ALA A 320 -2.74 22.62 -9.34
CA ALA A 320 -1.87 23.55 -8.65
C ALA A 320 -2.45 24.97 -8.55
N ILE A 321 -3.28 25.37 -9.53
CA ILE A 321 -4.01 26.65 -9.51
C ILE A 321 -5.23 26.55 -8.60
N ALA A 322 -6.00 25.47 -8.71
CA ALA A 322 -7.24 25.28 -7.97
C ALA A 322 -7.06 25.09 -6.46
N SER A 323 -5.89 24.58 -6.04
CA SER A 323 -5.66 24.22 -4.65
C SER A 323 -5.00 25.34 -3.84
N ALA A 324 -5.70 25.90 -2.84
CA ALA A 324 -5.11 26.67 -1.77
C ALA A 324 -4.42 25.71 -0.77
N GLN A 325 -3.27 25.13 -1.13
CA GLN A 325 -2.62 24.05 -0.42
C GLN A 325 -2.45 24.33 1.07
N SER A 326 -2.88 23.40 1.92
CA SER A 326 -2.88 23.47 3.40
C SER A 326 -3.92 24.41 4.00
N ALA A 327 -4.78 25.04 3.21
CA ALA A 327 -5.94 25.76 3.74
C ALA A 327 -7.09 24.79 3.99
N PRO A 328 -7.97 25.08 4.98
CA PRO A 328 -9.22 24.33 5.14
C PRO A 328 -10.10 24.45 3.90
N VAL A 329 -10.82 23.39 3.58
CA VAL A 329 -11.86 23.36 2.56
C VAL A 329 -13.09 22.66 3.17
N GLU A 330 -14.27 23.07 2.75
CA GLU A 330 -15.51 22.60 3.34
C GLU A 330 -15.70 21.07 3.18
N ASN A 331 -15.49 20.59 1.95
CA ASN A 331 -15.62 19.18 1.61
C ASN A 331 -14.92 18.88 0.28
N ARG A 332 -14.97 17.61 -0.13
CA ARG A 332 -14.38 17.15 -1.38
C ARG A 332 -15.05 17.76 -2.62
N ALA A 333 -16.36 17.92 -2.60
CA ALA A 333 -17.12 18.47 -3.72
C ALA A 333 -16.74 19.93 -3.99
N ALA A 334 -16.52 20.75 -2.94
CA ALA A 334 -16.04 22.13 -3.10
C ALA A 334 -14.66 22.18 -3.77
N LEU A 335 -13.76 21.24 -3.44
CA LEU A 335 -12.45 21.15 -4.08
C LEU A 335 -12.55 20.77 -5.56
N GLU A 336 -13.44 19.84 -5.91
CA GLU A 336 -13.70 19.43 -7.29
C GLU A 336 -14.33 20.56 -8.10
N GLN A 337 -15.28 21.30 -7.53
CA GLN A 337 -15.87 22.47 -8.17
C GLN A 337 -14.84 23.57 -8.45
N HIS A 338 -13.90 23.83 -7.52
CA HIS A 338 -12.80 24.76 -7.76
C HIS A 338 -11.92 24.30 -8.94
N TYR A 339 -11.62 23.00 -9.00
CA TYR A 339 -10.85 22.44 -10.11
C TYR A 339 -11.57 22.61 -11.45
N ASP A 340 -12.86 22.32 -11.53
CA ASP A 340 -13.67 22.45 -12.75
C ASP A 340 -13.74 23.92 -13.20
N THR A 341 -13.91 24.85 -12.27
CA THR A 341 -13.89 26.28 -12.56
C THR A 341 -12.56 26.71 -13.17
N VAL A 342 -11.46 26.29 -12.61
CA VAL A 342 -10.10 26.58 -13.11
C VAL A 342 -9.89 25.92 -14.48
N ALA A 343 -10.35 24.68 -14.65
CA ALA A 343 -10.24 23.96 -15.93
C ALA A 343 -11.03 24.67 -17.05
N GLN A 344 -12.23 25.18 -16.76
CA GLN A 344 -13.02 25.96 -17.70
C GLN A 344 -12.35 27.31 -18.04
N GLN A 345 -11.74 27.96 -17.04
CA GLN A 345 -11.13 29.29 -17.22
C GLN A 345 -9.85 29.23 -18.07
N TYR A 346 -9.00 28.21 -17.87
CA TYR A 346 -7.64 28.18 -18.45
C TYR A 346 -7.48 27.16 -19.59
N GLY A 347 -8.40 26.22 -19.75
CA GLY A 347 -8.31 25.19 -20.79
C GLY A 347 -6.98 24.45 -20.78
N ASP A 348 -6.32 24.36 -21.94
CA ASP A 348 -5.10 23.58 -22.14
C ASP A 348 -3.80 24.33 -21.79
N ALA A 349 -3.88 25.65 -21.56
CA ALA A 349 -2.71 26.52 -21.37
C ALA A 349 -2.74 27.31 -20.04
N PRO A 350 -2.87 26.64 -18.88
CA PRO A 350 -2.85 27.32 -17.60
C PRO A 350 -1.48 27.96 -17.32
N PRO A 351 -1.41 29.24 -16.92
CA PRO A 351 -0.19 29.91 -16.52
C PRO A 351 0.27 29.37 -15.16
N ARG A 352 1.56 29.49 -14.86
CA ARG A 352 2.05 29.18 -13.51
C ARG A 352 1.57 30.28 -12.53
N PRO A 353 0.93 29.90 -11.39
CA PRO A 353 0.60 30.87 -10.35
C PRO A 353 1.87 31.47 -9.71
N GLU A 354 1.84 32.74 -9.34
CA GLU A 354 2.96 33.40 -8.66
C GLU A 354 3.32 32.74 -7.32
N ASN A 355 2.34 32.18 -6.65
CA ASN A 355 2.51 31.46 -5.38
C ASN A 355 2.90 29.99 -5.53
N TRP A 356 3.31 29.54 -6.75
CA TRP A 356 3.75 28.19 -6.99
C TRP A 356 5.11 28.18 -7.69
N GLY A 357 6.03 27.35 -7.18
CA GLY A 357 7.36 27.23 -7.77
C GLY A 357 8.27 26.33 -6.97
N GLY A 358 9.56 26.42 -7.26
CA GLY A 358 10.60 25.57 -6.68
C GLY A 358 11.20 26.14 -5.41
N PHE A 359 11.54 25.23 -4.50
CA PHE A 359 12.49 25.44 -3.42
C PHE A 359 13.71 24.56 -3.68
N ARG A 360 14.89 25.04 -3.33
CA ARG A 360 16.15 24.31 -3.34
C ARG A 360 16.73 24.34 -1.93
N LEU A 361 17.03 23.18 -1.36
CA LEU A 361 17.87 23.09 -0.17
C LEU A 361 19.33 23.09 -0.60
N VAL A 362 20.06 24.12 -0.20
CA VAL A 362 21.52 24.22 -0.31
C VAL A 362 22.11 23.52 0.91
N PRO A 363 22.76 22.35 0.72
CA PRO A 363 23.16 21.53 1.86
C PRO A 363 24.39 22.09 2.56
N GLN A 364 24.38 22.00 3.88
CA GLN A 364 25.53 22.27 4.74
C GLN A 364 26.07 21.00 5.37
N ARG A 365 25.23 19.96 5.46
CA ARG A 365 25.55 18.65 6.03
C ARG A 365 24.78 17.55 5.30
N ILE A 366 25.46 16.50 4.90
CA ILE A 366 24.86 15.31 4.29
C ILE A 366 25.39 14.06 5.00
N GLU A 367 24.51 13.23 5.52
CA GLU A 367 24.84 11.99 6.20
C GLU A 367 24.31 10.80 5.39
N PHE A 368 25.19 9.86 5.08
CA PHE A 368 24.87 8.57 4.52
C PHE A 368 24.91 7.51 5.62
N TRP A 369 23.83 6.77 5.73
CA TRP A 369 23.66 5.71 6.73
C TRP A 369 23.35 4.40 6.03
N GLN A 370 24.09 3.34 6.38
CA GLN A 370 23.89 1.97 5.89
C GLN A 370 23.56 1.06 7.07
N GLY A 371 22.48 0.27 6.92
CA GLY A 371 22.09 -0.73 7.90
C GLY A 371 23.13 -1.82 8.07
N ARG A 372 23.43 -2.20 9.33
CA ARG A 372 24.36 -3.27 9.71
C ARG A 372 23.78 -4.11 10.82
N ARG A 373 24.25 -5.37 10.92
CA ARG A 373 23.85 -6.31 11.98
C ARG A 373 24.13 -5.74 13.36
N SER A 374 23.36 -6.20 14.33
CA SER A 374 23.54 -5.83 15.75
C SER A 374 23.48 -4.33 16.01
N ARG A 375 22.82 -3.54 15.12
CA ARG A 375 22.69 -2.07 15.18
C ARG A 375 24.01 -1.29 15.11
N PHE A 376 25.11 -1.94 14.71
CA PHE A 376 26.41 -1.29 14.45
C PHE A 376 26.43 -0.66 13.06
N HIS A 377 25.51 0.29 12.81
CA HIS A 377 25.29 0.89 11.51
C HIS A 377 26.46 1.76 11.07
N ASP A 378 26.78 1.72 9.77
CA ASP A 378 27.78 2.62 9.21
C ASP A 378 27.16 3.99 8.95
N ARG A 379 27.85 5.04 9.40
CA ARG A 379 27.40 6.44 9.26
C ARG A 379 28.56 7.29 8.80
N ILE A 380 28.48 7.86 7.61
CA ILE A 380 29.48 8.81 7.08
C ILE A 380 28.79 10.14 6.84
N VAL A 381 29.31 11.18 7.45
CA VAL A 381 28.81 12.54 7.34
C VAL A 381 29.80 13.40 6.56
N TYR A 382 29.25 14.19 5.64
CA TYR A 382 29.93 15.27 4.95
C TYR A 382 29.49 16.60 5.56
N THR A 383 30.44 17.48 5.84
CA THR A 383 30.18 18.81 6.36
C THR A 383 30.85 19.85 5.46
N LEU A 384 30.04 20.81 4.99
CA LEU A 384 30.53 21.91 4.16
C LEU A 384 31.43 22.85 4.97
N GLN A 385 32.59 23.18 4.46
CA GLN A 385 33.54 24.09 5.08
C GLN A 385 33.37 25.50 4.51
N ALA A 386 33.94 26.48 5.20
CA ALA A 386 33.85 27.89 4.81
C ALA A 386 34.51 28.19 3.45
N ASP A 387 35.47 27.37 3.03
CA ASP A 387 36.14 27.47 1.72
C ASP A 387 35.37 26.74 0.58
N GLY A 388 34.19 26.16 0.88
CA GLY A 388 33.36 25.41 -0.07
C GLY A 388 33.76 23.95 -0.24
N SER A 389 34.80 23.48 0.43
CA SER A 389 35.19 22.07 0.43
C SER A 389 34.30 21.21 1.36
N TRP A 390 34.31 19.90 1.18
CA TRP A 390 33.60 18.94 2.03
C TRP A 390 34.59 18.12 2.86
N THR A 391 34.41 18.13 4.19
CA THR A 391 35.11 17.18 5.07
C THR A 391 34.25 15.96 5.33
N ARG A 392 34.87 14.79 5.51
CA ARG A 392 34.19 13.52 5.80
C ARG A 392 34.56 13.02 7.20
N GLN A 393 33.60 12.45 7.88
CA GLN A 393 33.80 11.87 9.21
C GLN A 393 32.84 10.69 9.43
N ARG A 394 33.33 9.60 10.04
CA ARG A 394 32.48 8.52 10.55
C ARG A 394 31.84 8.93 11.87
N LEU A 395 30.57 8.63 12.03
CA LEU A 395 29.86 8.77 13.30
C LEU A 395 29.67 7.41 13.95
N GLN A 396 29.56 7.41 15.27
CA GLN A 396 29.07 6.22 15.98
C GLN A 396 27.60 5.95 15.65
N PRO A 397 27.18 4.66 15.64
CA PRO A 397 25.79 4.27 15.35
C PRO A 397 24.81 4.81 16.40
#